data_c7565476792ae5e6f87d185efbf947e5
#
_entry.id   c7565476792ae5e6f87d185efbf947e5
#
_cell.length_a   1.000
_cell.length_b   1.000
_cell.length_c   1.000
_cell.angle_alpha   90.00
_cell.angle_beta   90.00
_cell.angle_gamma   90.00
#
_symmetry.space_group_name_H-M   'P 1'
#
loop_
_entity.id
_entity.type
_entity.pdbx_description
1 polymer ?
#
loop_
_entity_poly.entity_id
_entity_poly.type
_entity_poly.pdbx_seq_one_letter_code
_entity_poly.pdbx_strand_id
1 'polypeptide(L)'
;MKTYCRRMDISDENFIRKYITAFIYDKLENGNMPSIFAYYGSISKNEARRRLENSPEFVASVIDQIAYEMSWHLKTRTVREHIYMVVPEEKLVKNVDIVDGMSGKIRTLGLEKMIMQLYEVLAKEAADELWTAKVGLFQVASIPGRGQAYGKKYIERWMSRDPEGTKYCVQSDIKKCYPSMSHDKILEFLRRDLGKSDMLLYLFETLIGLYSEAKVQNKEKDCKHGIFIGSPVSKDLCNYYL
;
A
#
# COMPACT_ATOMS: atom_id res chain seq x y z
N MET A 1 18.96 14.50 -13.08
CA MET A 1 17.87 13.51 -13.15
C MET A 1 16.61 14.14 -12.60
N LYS A 2 15.43 13.90 -13.18
CA LYS A 2 14.15 14.44 -12.68
C LYS A 2 13.78 13.72 -11.39
N THR A 3 13.42 14.46 -10.33
CA THR A 3 12.89 13.92 -9.08
C THR A 3 11.45 14.38 -8.90
N TYR A 4 10.65 13.59 -8.20
CA TYR A 4 9.21 13.72 -8.05
C TYR A 4 8.82 14.07 -6.61
N CYS A 5 7.60 14.50 -6.39
CA CYS A 5 6.99 14.79 -5.08
C CYS A 5 7.78 15.80 -4.22
N ARG A 6 8.51 16.72 -4.84
CA ARG A 6 9.45 17.64 -4.16
C ARG A 6 8.80 18.61 -3.17
N ARG A 7 7.51 18.93 -3.38
CA ARG A 7 6.75 19.89 -2.58
C ARG A 7 5.73 19.22 -1.68
N MET A 8 5.77 17.90 -1.62
CA MET A 8 4.83 17.12 -0.83
C MET A 8 5.23 17.18 0.65
N ASP A 9 4.41 17.80 1.46
CA ASP A 9 4.48 17.71 2.92
C ASP A 9 3.52 16.63 3.39
N ILE A 10 4.06 15.42 3.58
CA ILE A 10 3.28 14.27 4.06
C ILE A 10 2.96 14.35 5.55
N SER A 11 3.51 15.32 6.28
CA SER A 11 3.20 15.57 7.69
C SER A 11 2.12 16.61 7.90
N ASP A 12 1.59 17.21 6.82
CA ASP A 12 0.42 18.08 6.90
C ASP A 12 -0.78 17.28 7.42
N GLU A 13 -1.32 17.70 8.56
CA GLU A 13 -2.41 17.02 9.23
C GLU A 13 -3.69 16.98 8.38
N ASN A 14 -3.96 18.02 7.59
CA ASN A 14 -5.13 18.07 6.70
C ASN A 14 -4.96 17.09 5.53
N PHE A 15 -3.73 16.96 5.00
CA PHE A 15 -3.42 15.96 3.99
C PHE A 15 -3.63 14.55 4.53
N ILE A 16 -3.08 14.26 5.71
CA ILE A 16 -3.24 12.97 6.37
C ILE A 16 -4.73 12.68 6.60
N ARG A 17 -5.44 13.59 7.28
CA ARG A 17 -6.87 13.47 7.59
C ARG A 17 -7.70 13.17 6.36
N LYS A 18 -7.48 13.88 5.26
CA LYS A 18 -8.21 13.67 4.00
C LYS A 18 -8.14 12.22 3.53
N TYR A 19 -6.95 11.66 3.46
CA TYR A 19 -6.76 10.33 2.86
C TYR A 19 -7.09 9.19 3.83
N ILE A 20 -6.76 9.32 5.12
CA ILE A 20 -7.16 8.30 6.10
C ILE A 20 -8.66 8.27 6.29
N THR A 21 -9.36 9.42 6.23
CA THR A 21 -10.82 9.47 6.33
C THR A 21 -11.46 8.67 5.20
N ALA A 22 -11.08 8.93 3.95
CA ALA A 22 -11.62 8.21 2.80
C ALA A 22 -11.39 6.69 2.93
N PHE A 23 -10.18 6.28 3.33
CA PHE A 23 -9.83 4.88 3.51
C PHE A 23 -10.58 4.22 4.68
N ILE A 24 -10.72 4.92 5.81
CA ILE A 24 -11.44 4.42 6.97
C ILE A 24 -12.91 4.18 6.64
N TYR A 25 -13.57 5.13 5.97
CA TYR A 25 -14.98 4.96 5.59
C TYR A 25 -15.18 3.81 4.60
N ASP A 26 -14.31 3.64 3.60
CA ASP A 26 -14.31 2.48 2.71
C ASP A 26 -14.23 1.15 3.48
N LYS A 27 -13.39 1.11 4.53
CA LYS A 27 -13.26 -0.07 5.40
C LYS A 27 -14.44 -0.30 6.34
N LEU A 28 -15.07 0.77 6.84
CA LEU A 28 -16.25 0.68 7.70
C LEU A 28 -17.44 0.07 6.96
N GLU A 29 -17.64 0.40 5.69
CA GLU A 29 -18.66 -0.23 4.85
C GLU A 29 -18.50 -1.76 4.77
N ASN A 30 -17.27 -2.26 4.91
CA ASN A 30 -16.95 -3.69 4.91
C ASN A 30 -16.86 -4.31 6.33
N GLY A 31 -17.23 -3.61 7.39
CA GLY A 31 -17.42 -4.14 8.75
C GLY A 31 -16.12 -4.41 9.55
N ASN A 32 -14.97 -3.81 9.25
CA ASN A 32 -13.67 -4.38 9.65
C ASN A 32 -12.79 -3.57 10.63
N MET A 33 -13.30 -2.65 11.50
CA MET A 33 -12.38 -1.74 12.19
C MET A 33 -12.45 -1.57 13.72
N PRO A 34 -13.07 -2.42 14.54
CA PRO A 34 -13.25 -2.08 15.95
C PRO A 34 -11.94 -1.98 16.75
N SER A 35 -10.86 -2.62 16.30
CA SER A 35 -9.61 -2.67 17.10
C SER A 35 -8.86 -1.35 17.15
N ILE A 36 -8.77 -0.60 16.06
CA ILE A 36 -8.08 0.70 16.06
C ILE A 36 -8.92 1.74 16.81
N PHE A 37 -10.25 1.72 16.65
CA PHE A 37 -11.16 2.60 17.38
C PHE A 37 -11.22 2.27 18.88
N ALA A 38 -11.07 1.00 19.26
CA ALA A 38 -10.95 0.61 20.65
C ALA A 38 -9.66 1.13 21.31
N TYR A 39 -8.54 1.08 20.56
CA TYR A 39 -7.26 1.60 21.03
C TYR A 39 -7.33 3.11 21.27
N TYR A 40 -7.66 3.89 20.23
CA TYR A 40 -7.69 5.35 20.32
C TYR A 40 -8.83 5.87 21.22
N GLY A 41 -9.96 5.19 21.26
CA GLY A 41 -11.06 5.53 22.17
C GLY A 41 -10.86 5.09 23.61
N SER A 42 -9.78 4.34 23.91
CA SER A 42 -9.54 3.74 25.25
C SER A 42 -10.76 2.96 25.77
N ILE A 43 -11.42 2.21 24.89
CA ILE A 43 -12.66 1.47 25.16
C ILE A 43 -12.55 0.01 24.72
N SER A 44 -13.50 -0.81 25.15
CA SER A 44 -13.55 -2.20 24.69
C SER A 44 -13.90 -2.31 23.20
N LYS A 45 -13.51 -3.42 22.54
CA LYS A 45 -13.87 -3.66 21.14
C LYS A 45 -15.37 -3.72 20.88
N ASN A 46 -16.15 -4.20 21.84
CA ASN A 46 -17.60 -4.25 21.76
C ASN A 46 -18.21 -2.85 21.79
N GLU A 47 -17.71 -2.02 22.70
CA GLU A 47 -18.12 -0.62 22.78
C GLU A 47 -17.70 0.17 21.53
N ALA A 48 -16.48 -0.04 21.04
CA ALA A 48 -16.04 0.55 19.77
C ALA A 48 -16.97 0.19 18.61
N ARG A 49 -17.35 -1.10 18.48
CA ARG A 49 -18.29 -1.55 17.45
C ARG A 49 -19.63 -0.83 17.55
N ARG A 50 -20.19 -0.73 18.76
CA ARG A 50 -21.45 -0.01 19.00
C ARG A 50 -21.36 1.48 18.62
N ARG A 51 -20.26 2.15 18.95
CA ARG A 51 -20.07 3.57 18.62
C ARG A 51 -19.81 3.81 17.15
N LEU A 52 -19.14 2.91 16.45
CA LEU A 52 -18.94 2.98 15.01
C LEU A 52 -20.28 3.04 14.24
N GLU A 53 -21.31 2.32 14.74
CA GLU A 53 -22.62 2.29 14.11
C GLU A 53 -23.50 3.50 14.46
N ASN A 54 -23.28 4.11 15.64
CA ASN A 54 -24.24 5.04 16.23
C ASN A 54 -23.69 6.43 16.57
N SER A 55 -22.39 6.69 16.40
CA SER A 55 -21.78 7.97 16.76
C SER A 55 -20.76 8.46 15.73
N PRO A 56 -21.20 9.20 14.70
CA PRO A 56 -20.30 9.82 13.72
C PRO A 56 -19.25 10.75 14.37
N GLU A 57 -19.61 11.43 15.47
CA GLU A 57 -18.71 12.33 16.22
C GLU A 57 -17.54 11.53 16.85
N PHE A 58 -17.81 10.33 17.34
CA PHE A 58 -16.76 9.44 17.85
C PHE A 58 -15.81 9.02 16.72
N VAL A 59 -16.35 8.68 15.55
CA VAL A 59 -15.55 8.33 14.37
C VAL A 59 -14.66 9.51 13.97
N ALA A 60 -15.22 10.71 13.86
CA ALA A 60 -14.48 11.90 13.50
C ALA A 60 -13.38 12.23 14.51
N SER A 61 -13.69 12.18 15.81
CA SER A 61 -12.72 12.45 16.89
C SER A 61 -11.53 11.47 16.87
N VAL A 62 -11.79 10.18 16.62
CA VAL A 62 -10.72 9.18 16.51
C VAL A 62 -9.88 9.41 15.26
N ILE A 63 -10.49 9.76 14.12
CA ILE A 63 -9.76 10.10 12.90
C ILE A 63 -8.85 11.32 13.13
N ASP A 64 -9.34 12.35 13.79
CA ASP A 64 -8.56 13.55 14.12
C ASP A 64 -7.36 13.21 15.00
N GLN A 65 -7.56 12.39 16.01
CA GLN A 65 -6.46 11.92 16.87
C GLN A 65 -5.42 11.11 16.09
N ILE A 66 -5.86 10.18 15.23
CA ILE A 66 -4.95 9.41 14.37
C ILE A 66 -4.15 10.33 13.47
N ALA A 67 -4.81 11.30 12.82
CA ALA A 67 -4.14 12.24 11.92
C ALA A 67 -3.09 13.08 12.64
N TYR A 68 -3.41 13.58 13.83
CA TYR A 68 -2.47 14.32 14.69
C TYR A 68 -1.25 13.46 15.06
N GLU A 69 -1.46 12.25 15.57
CA GLU A 69 -0.37 11.35 15.95
C GLU A 69 0.49 10.94 14.77
N MET A 70 -0.11 10.61 13.62
CA MET A 70 0.63 10.31 12.40
C MET A 70 1.49 11.50 11.96
N SER A 71 0.95 12.73 11.99
CA SER A 71 1.70 13.96 11.69
C SER A 71 2.89 14.12 12.62
N TRP A 72 2.69 13.96 13.91
CA TRP A 72 3.75 14.06 14.91
C TRP A 72 4.84 13.03 14.71
N HIS A 73 4.47 11.76 14.50
CA HIS A 73 5.43 10.66 14.29
C HIS A 73 6.19 10.76 12.96
N LEU A 74 5.60 11.35 11.93
CA LEU A 74 6.31 11.68 10.70
C LEU A 74 7.37 12.77 10.94
N LYS A 75 7.00 13.88 11.61
CA LYS A 75 7.91 14.99 11.94
C LYS A 75 9.08 14.55 12.82
N THR A 76 8.83 13.66 13.75
CA THR A 76 9.83 13.13 14.69
C THR A 76 10.59 11.91 14.16
N ARG A 77 10.20 11.38 12.99
CA ARG A 77 10.75 10.14 12.39
C ARG A 77 10.65 8.92 13.31
N THR A 78 9.51 8.78 13.97
CA THR A 78 9.18 7.69 14.91
C THR A 78 7.95 6.89 14.45
N VAL A 79 7.77 6.74 13.14
CA VAL A 79 6.62 6.02 12.54
C VAL A 79 6.59 4.55 12.97
N ARG A 80 7.76 3.91 13.02
CA ARG A 80 7.88 2.51 13.43
C ARG A 80 7.43 2.30 14.88
N GLU A 81 7.89 3.18 15.77
CA GLU A 81 7.52 3.18 17.16
C GLU A 81 6.01 3.36 17.33
N HIS A 82 5.42 4.29 16.59
CA HIS A 82 3.97 4.48 16.60
C HIS A 82 3.21 3.21 16.19
N ILE A 83 3.62 2.56 15.11
CA ILE A 83 2.98 1.32 14.67
C ILE A 83 3.05 0.27 15.78
N TYR A 84 4.19 0.11 16.43
CA TYR A 84 4.38 -0.87 17.50
C TYR A 84 3.71 -0.49 18.82
N MET A 85 3.47 0.80 19.10
CA MET A 85 2.63 1.24 20.20
C MET A 85 1.17 0.80 20.03
N VAL A 86 0.65 0.88 18.81
CA VAL A 86 -0.75 0.50 18.50
C VAL A 86 -0.92 -1.02 18.39
N VAL A 87 0.10 -1.72 17.83
CA VAL A 87 0.04 -3.16 17.56
C VAL A 87 1.38 -3.82 17.86
N PRO A 88 1.44 -4.85 18.73
CA PRO A 88 2.66 -5.62 18.95
C PRO A 88 3.22 -6.20 17.63
N GLU A 89 4.55 -6.28 17.53
CA GLU A 89 5.28 -6.73 16.35
C GLU A 89 4.76 -8.08 15.81
N GLU A 90 4.57 -9.06 16.69
CA GLU A 90 4.12 -10.41 16.33
C GLU A 90 2.68 -10.46 15.79
N LYS A 91 1.92 -9.37 15.94
CA LYS A 91 0.53 -9.25 15.48
C LYS A 91 0.38 -8.27 14.31
N LEU A 92 1.46 -7.71 13.81
CA LEU A 92 1.43 -6.69 12.76
C LEU A 92 0.76 -7.21 11.48
N VAL A 93 1.05 -8.46 11.12
CA VAL A 93 0.52 -9.11 9.92
C VAL A 93 -0.11 -10.45 10.28
N LYS A 94 -1.28 -10.71 9.73
CA LYS A 94 -1.96 -12.01 9.78
C LYS A 94 -1.94 -12.65 8.40
N ASN A 95 -1.31 -13.80 8.25
CA ASN A 95 -1.39 -14.57 7.02
C ASN A 95 -2.74 -15.30 6.93
N VAL A 96 -3.40 -15.18 5.77
CA VAL A 96 -4.66 -15.84 5.45
C VAL A 96 -4.55 -16.51 4.10
N ASP A 97 -4.83 -17.80 4.06
CA ASP A 97 -4.86 -18.55 2.81
C ASP A 97 -6.22 -18.38 2.14
N ILE A 98 -6.20 -17.97 0.88
CA ILE A 98 -7.37 -17.89 0.02
C ILE A 98 -7.21 -18.82 -1.18
N VAL A 99 -8.30 -19.43 -1.60
CA VAL A 99 -8.36 -20.23 -2.83
C VAL A 99 -8.71 -19.28 -3.98
N ASP A 100 -7.85 -19.22 -4.97
CA ASP A 100 -8.12 -18.50 -6.22
C ASP A 100 -9.24 -19.22 -6.97
N GLY A 101 -10.40 -18.56 -7.12
CA GLY A 101 -11.60 -19.17 -7.71
C GLY A 101 -11.44 -19.60 -9.17
N MET A 102 -10.48 -19.03 -9.91
CA MET A 102 -10.25 -19.39 -11.32
C MET A 102 -9.24 -20.52 -11.48
N SER A 103 -8.18 -20.52 -10.68
CA SER A 103 -7.06 -21.46 -10.83
C SER A 103 -7.07 -22.58 -9.77
N GLY A 104 -7.90 -22.50 -8.73
CA GLY A 104 -7.88 -23.39 -7.57
C GLY A 104 -6.62 -23.33 -6.72
N LYS A 105 -5.68 -22.41 -7.03
CA LYS A 105 -4.42 -22.28 -6.29
C LYS A 105 -4.64 -21.58 -4.96
N ILE A 106 -3.99 -22.10 -3.92
CA ILE A 106 -3.94 -21.42 -2.62
C ILE A 106 -2.96 -20.26 -2.72
N ARG A 107 -3.41 -19.08 -2.30
CA ARG A 107 -2.58 -17.86 -2.18
C ARG A 107 -2.61 -17.38 -0.74
N THR A 108 -1.45 -17.23 -0.13
CA THR A 108 -1.34 -16.63 1.20
C THR A 108 -1.31 -15.12 1.09
N LEU A 109 -2.30 -14.46 1.67
CA LEU A 109 -2.36 -13.00 1.79
C LEU A 109 -1.81 -12.58 3.15
N GLY A 110 -0.99 -11.56 3.18
CA GLY A 110 -0.61 -10.86 4.40
C GLY A 110 -1.64 -9.76 4.68
N LEU A 111 -2.42 -9.91 5.74
CA LEU A 111 -3.36 -8.90 6.21
C LEU A 111 -2.68 -8.06 7.30
N GLU A 112 -2.25 -6.87 6.92
CA GLU A 112 -1.64 -5.91 7.85
C GLU A 112 -2.68 -5.30 8.78
N LYS A 113 -2.23 -4.88 9.93
CA LYS A 113 -3.06 -4.12 10.86
C LYS A 113 -3.31 -2.71 10.33
N MET A 114 -4.45 -2.15 10.73
CA MET A 114 -4.97 -0.90 10.20
C MET A 114 -3.97 0.26 10.29
N ILE A 115 -3.28 0.41 11.41
CA ILE A 115 -2.30 1.49 11.56
C ILE A 115 -1.21 1.45 10.48
N MET A 116 -0.74 0.26 10.09
CA MET A 116 0.22 0.10 9.01
C MET A 116 -0.41 0.47 7.67
N GLN A 117 -1.64 -0.01 7.40
CA GLN A 117 -2.38 0.33 6.18
C GLN A 117 -2.60 1.84 6.04
N LEU A 118 -2.83 2.58 7.14
CA LEU A 118 -3.00 4.03 7.10
C LEU A 118 -1.70 4.74 6.63
N TYR A 119 -0.54 4.31 7.12
CA TYR A 119 0.74 4.83 6.64
C TYR A 119 1.01 4.44 5.17
N GLU A 120 0.60 3.27 4.74
CA GLU A 120 0.73 2.84 3.35
C GLU A 120 -0.18 3.63 2.40
N VAL A 121 -1.41 3.91 2.82
CA VAL A 121 -2.32 4.81 2.07
C VAL A 121 -1.69 6.19 1.94
N LEU A 122 -1.14 6.73 3.03
CA LEU A 122 -0.48 8.03 3.00
C LEU A 122 0.72 8.03 2.04
N ALA A 123 1.58 7.02 2.10
CA ALA A 123 2.72 6.87 1.20
C ALA A 123 2.29 6.76 -0.28
N LYS A 124 1.24 5.98 -0.54
CA LYS A 124 0.65 5.79 -1.87
C LYS A 124 0.16 7.11 -2.45
N GLU A 125 -0.68 7.82 -1.71
CA GLU A 125 -1.30 9.06 -2.17
C GLU A 125 -0.27 10.21 -2.31
N ALA A 126 0.69 10.27 -1.39
CA ALA A 126 1.78 11.25 -1.47
C ALA A 126 2.72 11.01 -2.67
N ALA A 127 2.82 9.80 -3.15
CA ALA A 127 3.66 9.42 -4.29
C ALA A 127 2.91 9.41 -5.63
N ASP A 128 1.69 9.95 -5.73
CA ASP A 128 0.86 9.91 -6.94
C ASP A 128 1.57 10.52 -8.17
N GLU A 129 2.30 11.63 -8.00
CA GLU A 129 3.12 12.23 -9.06
C GLU A 129 4.16 11.22 -9.60
N LEU A 130 4.79 10.45 -8.70
CA LEU A 130 5.77 9.44 -9.08
C LEU A 130 5.11 8.31 -9.86
N TRP A 131 4.00 7.75 -9.34
CA TRP A 131 3.28 6.66 -9.99
C TRP A 131 2.82 7.06 -11.39
N THR A 132 2.16 8.21 -11.49
CA THR A 132 1.67 8.74 -12.78
C THR A 132 2.80 8.93 -13.79
N ALA A 133 3.98 9.38 -13.35
CA ALA A 133 5.11 9.65 -14.23
C ALA A 133 5.88 8.39 -14.67
N LYS A 134 5.87 7.34 -13.86
CA LYS A 134 6.70 6.14 -14.08
C LYS A 134 5.94 4.95 -14.63
N VAL A 135 4.64 4.87 -14.40
CA VAL A 135 3.83 3.79 -14.95
C VAL A 135 3.69 3.95 -16.47
N GLY A 136 4.19 2.97 -17.20
CA GLY A 136 4.20 2.99 -18.66
C GLY A 136 2.79 2.91 -19.27
N LEU A 137 2.68 3.37 -20.52
CA LEU A 137 1.41 3.37 -21.27
C LEU A 137 0.82 1.95 -21.43
N PHE A 138 1.69 0.95 -21.51
CA PHE A 138 1.30 -0.45 -21.75
C PHE A 138 1.15 -1.28 -20.45
N GLN A 139 1.43 -0.70 -19.30
CA GLN A 139 1.09 -1.31 -18.02
C GLN A 139 -0.41 -1.13 -17.82
N VAL A 140 -1.14 -2.25 -17.67
CA VAL A 140 -2.60 -2.23 -17.60
C VAL A 140 -3.13 -2.85 -16.30
N ALA A 141 -2.31 -3.59 -15.57
CA ALA A 141 -2.73 -4.27 -14.36
C ALA A 141 -2.90 -3.31 -13.19
N SER A 142 -4.04 -3.38 -12.52
CA SER A 142 -4.37 -2.61 -11.30
C SER A 142 -4.29 -1.08 -11.45
N ILE A 143 -4.41 -0.56 -12.66
CA ILE A 143 -4.39 0.88 -12.94
C ILE A 143 -5.82 1.33 -13.25
N PRO A 144 -6.34 2.38 -12.58
CA PRO A 144 -7.67 2.91 -12.85
C PRO A 144 -7.85 3.28 -14.33
N GLY A 145 -8.98 2.88 -14.91
CA GLY A 145 -9.27 3.13 -16.34
C GLY A 145 -8.49 2.25 -17.31
N ARG A 146 -7.59 1.39 -16.84
CA ARG A 146 -6.87 0.39 -17.63
C ARG A 146 -7.23 -1.01 -17.17
N GLY A 147 -7.19 -1.99 -18.07
CA GLY A 147 -7.50 -3.40 -17.77
C GLY A 147 -7.37 -4.24 -19.01
N GLN A 148 -7.89 -5.45 -19.00
CA GLN A 148 -7.79 -6.39 -20.11
C GLN A 148 -8.33 -5.79 -21.42
N ALA A 149 -9.49 -5.12 -21.39
CA ALA A 149 -10.07 -4.50 -22.58
C ALA A 149 -9.19 -3.39 -23.15
N TYR A 150 -8.56 -2.59 -22.27
CA TYR A 150 -7.60 -1.56 -22.69
C TYR A 150 -6.37 -2.20 -23.34
N GLY A 151 -5.76 -3.21 -22.71
CA GLY A 151 -4.60 -3.92 -23.23
C GLY A 151 -4.92 -4.60 -24.58
N LYS A 152 -6.05 -5.30 -24.67
CA LYS A 152 -6.53 -5.93 -25.92
C LYS A 152 -6.62 -4.92 -27.07
N LYS A 153 -7.23 -3.76 -26.84
CA LYS A 153 -7.36 -2.69 -27.86
C LYS A 153 -6.00 -2.24 -28.43
N TYR A 154 -4.96 -2.16 -27.59
CA TYR A 154 -3.62 -1.78 -28.05
C TYR A 154 -2.96 -2.91 -28.84
N ILE A 155 -3.10 -4.16 -28.41
CA ILE A 155 -2.57 -5.33 -29.13
C ILE A 155 -3.22 -5.42 -30.51
N GLU A 156 -4.55 -5.33 -30.60
CA GLU A 156 -5.29 -5.35 -31.89
C GLU A 156 -4.83 -4.22 -32.82
N ARG A 157 -4.60 -3.02 -32.27
CA ARG A 157 -4.09 -1.89 -33.06
C ARG A 157 -2.68 -2.14 -33.60
N TRP A 158 -1.79 -2.76 -32.81
CA TRP A 158 -0.44 -3.11 -33.30
C TRP A 158 -0.50 -4.16 -34.37
N MET A 159 -1.26 -5.23 -34.18
CA MET A 159 -1.43 -6.29 -35.16
C MET A 159 -2.00 -5.77 -36.50
N SER A 160 -2.95 -4.84 -36.42
CA SER A 160 -3.54 -4.23 -37.63
C SER A 160 -2.58 -3.28 -38.35
N ARG A 161 -1.69 -2.61 -37.63
CA ARG A 161 -0.74 -1.63 -38.23
C ARG A 161 0.51 -2.27 -38.80
N ASP A 162 0.94 -3.37 -38.19
CA ASP A 162 2.16 -4.08 -38.60
C ASP A 162 1.93 -5.60 -38.48
N PRO A 163 1.20 -6.20 -39.45
CA PRO A 163 0.93 -7.63 -39.46
C PRO A 163 2.19 -8.49 -39.54
N GLU A 164 3.21 -8.04 -40.27
CA GLU A 164 4.46 -8.79 -40.43
C GLU A 164 5.31 -8.73 -39.16
N GLY A 165 5.44 -7.55 -38.51
CA GLY A 165 6.20 -7.39 -37.26
C GLY A 165 5.51 -8.03 -36.04
N THR A 166 4.20 -8.27 -36.13
CA THR A 166 3.40 -8.92 -35.07
C THR A 166 3.06 -10.39 -35.36
N LYS A 167 3.77 -11.01 -36.29
CA LYS A 167 3.59 -12.41 -36.70
C LYS A 167 3.85 -13.43 -35.59
N TYR A 168 4.69 -13.07 -34.63
CA TYR A 168 5.05 -13.92 -33.47
C TYR A 168 4.72 -13.19 -32.16
N CYS A 169 4.21 -13.94 -31.19
CA CYS A 169 3.95 -13.46 -29.84
C CYS A 169 4.72 -14.31 -28.85
N VAL A 170 5.47 -13.66 -27.95
CA VAL A 170 6.11 -14.32 -26.81
C VAL A 170 5.38 -13.92 -25.55
N GLN A 171 4.85 -14.88 -24.83
CA GLN A 171 4.24 -14.67 -23.52
C GLN A 171 5.22 -15.08 -22.43
N SER A 172 5.49 -14.18 -21.50
CA SER A 172 6.30 -14.44 -20.30
C SER A 172 5.54 -14.07 -19.04
N ASP A 173 5.82 -14.77 -17.94
CA ASP A 173 5.25 -14.51 -16.63
C ASP A 173 6.34 -14.50 -15.55
N ILE A 174 6.20 -13.62 -14.56
CA ILE A 174 7.15 -13.50 -13.46
C ILE A 174 6.71 -14.43 -12.33
N LYS A 175 7.48 -15.51 -12.13
CA LYS A 175 7.23 -16.46 -11.06
C LYS A 175 7.27 -15.79 -9.69
N LYS A 176 6.14 -15.85 -8.95
CA LYS A 176 6.02 -15.27 -7.61
C LYS A 176 6.38 -13.78 -7.59
N CYS A 177 5.82 -12.96 -8.49
CA CYS A 177 6.18 -11.54 -8.65
C CYS A 177 6.29 -10.81 -7.31
N TYR A 178 5.20 -10.66 -6.55
CA TYR A 178 5.20 -9.97 -5.25
C TYR A 178 6.22 -10.55 -4.24
N PRO A 179 6.28 -11.88 -4.01
CA PRO A 179 7.27 -12.48 -3.11
C PRO A 179 8.73 -12.32 -3.56
N SER A 180 8.99 -12.05 -4.83
CA SER A 180 10.36 -11.97 -5.39
C SER A 180 10.92 -10.56 -5.47
N MET A 181 10.12 -9.53 -5.17
CA MET A 181 10.55 -8.14 -5.28
C MET A 181 11.62 -7.83 -4.23
N SER A 182 12.78 -7.38 -4.69
CA SER A 182 13.89 -7.00 -3.81
C SER A 182 13.63 -5.67 -3.12
N HIS A 183 13.73 -5.64 -1.79
CA HIS A 183 13.62 -4.42 -1.00
C HIS A 183 14.73 -3.42 -1.37
N ASP A 184 15.96 -3.89 -1.52
CA ASP A 184 17.11 -3.04 -1.89
C ASP A 184 16.87 -2.37 -3.25
N LYS A 185 16.31 -3.09 -4.23
CA LYS A 185 16.00 -2.53 -5.55
C LYS A 185 14.86 -1.50 -5.49
N ILE A 186 13.80 -1.78 -4.75
CA ILE A 186 12.71 -0.81 -4.54
C ILE A 186 13.28 0.47 -3.93
N LEU A 187 14.07 0.35 -2.87
CA LEU A 187 14.67 1.50 -2.19
C LEU A 187 15.67 2.24 -3.07
N GLU A 188 16.48 1.55 -3.89
CA GLU A 188 17.36 2.16 -4.88
C GLU A 188 16.56 3.07 -5.85
N PHE A 189 15.46 2.56 -6.39
CA PHE A 189 14.61 3.31 -7.31
C PHE A 189 13.94 4.51 -6.62
N LEU A 190 13.41 4.31 -5.41
CA LEU A 190 12.77 5.38 -4.64
C LEU A 190 13.78 6.49 -4.27
N ARG A 191 14.99 6.15 -3.83
CA ARG A 191 16.06 7.13 -3.55
C ARG A 191 16.44 7.92 -4.78
N ARG A 192 16.52 7.27 -5.94
CA ARG A 192 16.79 7.91 -7.21
C ARG A 192 15.71 8.93 -7.60
N ASP A 193 14.45 8.54 -7.45
CA ASP A 193 13.32 9.29 -7.98
C ASP A 193 12.68 10.24 -6.96
N LEU A 194 12.78 9.97 -5.66
CA LEU A 194 12.30 10.81 -4.56
C LEU A 194 13.39 11.62 -3.85
N GLY A 195 14.62 11.61 -4.31
CA GLY A 195 15.82 12.08 -3.60
C GLY A 195 15.78 13.47 -2.94
N LYS A 196 14.73 14.28 -3.18
CA LYS A 196 14.46 15.57 -2.52
C LYS A 196 13.22 15.57 -1.63
N SER A 197 12.51 14.46 -1.57
CA SER A 197 11.32 14.25 -0.74
C SER A 197 11.69 13.38 0.45
N ASP A 198 12.56 13.95 1.31
CA ASP A 198 13.25 13.26 2.41
C ASP A 198 12.27 12.53 3.36
N MET A 199 11.14 13.17 3.71
CA MET A 199 10.15 12.57 4.62
C MET A 199 9.36 11.45 3.95
N LEU A 200 9.01 11.58 2.67
CA LEU A 200 8.32 10.52 1.92
C LEU A 200 9.25 9.32 1.70
N LEU A 201 10.52 9.57 1.41
CA LEU A 201 11.52 8.50 1.31
C LEU A 201 11.70 7.79 2.65
N TYR A 202 11.81 8.53 3.76
CA TYR A 202 11.85 7.97 5.11
C TYR A 202 10.64 7.06 5.38
N LEU A 203 9.42 7.48 5.00
CA LEU A 203 8.23 6.67 5.19
C LEU A 203 8.31 5.35 4.40
N PHE A 204 8.74 5.39 3.14
CA PHE A 204 8.94 4.17 2.35
C PHE A 204 10.01 3.26 2.94
N GLU A 205 11.14 3.81 3.38
CA GLU A 205 12.20 3.04 4.04
C GLU A 205 11.69 2.33 5.30
N THR A 206 10.87 3.02 6.10
CA THR A 206 10.24 2.45 7.29
C THR A 206 9.28 1.32 6.93
N LEU A 207 8.36 1.52 5.98
CA LEU A 207 7.38 0.51 5.57
C LEU A 207 8.05 -0.74 4.97
N ILE A 208 9.04 -0.55 4.11
CA ILE A 208 9.79 -1.67 3.51
C ILE A 208 10.63 -2.40 4.57
N GLY A 209 11.18 -1.68 5.55
CA GLY A 209 11.81 -2.27 6.73
C GLY A 209 10.87 -3.18 7.51
N LEU A 210 9.63 -2.72 7.75
CA LEU A 210 8.60 -3.54 8.41
C LEU A 210 8.21 -4.78 7.59
N TYR A 211 8.25 -4.73 6.25
CA TYR A 211 8.07 -5.91 5.42
C TYR A 211 9.18 -6.95 5.60
N SER A 212 10.42 -6.51 5.85
CA SER A 212 11.54 -7.41 6.18
C SER A 212 11.36 -8.12 7.51
N GLU A 213 10.79 -7.44 8.50
CA GLU A 213 10.63 -7.95 9.86
C GLU A 213 9.43 -8.88 9.99
N ALA A 214 8.36 -8.60 9.27
CA ALA A 214 7.16 -9.42 9.29
C ALA A 214 7.35 -10.73 8.50
N LYS A 215 6.76 -11.83 8.98
CA LYS A 215 6.68 -13.09 8.23
C LYS A 215 5.67 -12.95 7.10
N VAL A 216 6.13 -12.47 5.95
CA VAL A 216 5.29 -12.36 4.76
C VAL A 216 5.18 -13.72 4.08
N GLN A 217 3.97 -14.24 3.90
CA GLN A 217 3.71 -15.43 3.09
C GLN A 217 4.58 -16.64 3.49
N ASN A 218 4.66 -16.95 4.78
CA ASN A 218 5.45 -18.05 5.34
C ASN A 218 6.96 -17.96 5.07
N LYS A 219 7.47 -16.77 4.74
CA LYS A 219 8.91 -16.54 4.64
C LYS A 219 9.56 -16.38 6.00
N GLU A 220 10.87 -16.61 6.04
CA GLU A 220 11.66 -16.35 7.23
C GLU A 220 11.66 -14.86 7.60
N LYS A 221 11.81 -14.56 8.88
CA LYS A 221 12.01 -13.20 9.38
C LYS A 221 13.29 -12.63 8.72
N ASP A 222 13.33 -11.31 8.55
CA ASP A 222 14.46 -10.57 7.94
C ASP A 222 14.71 -10.89 6.45
N CYS A 223 13.69 -11.35 5.74
CA CYS A 223 13.78 -11.56 4.30
C CYS A 223 13.82 -10.23 3.55
N LYS A 224 14.89 -9.99 2.78
CA LYS A 224 15.06 -8.78 1.94
C LYS A 224 14.25 -8.81 0.64
N HIS A 225 13.25 -9.65 0.55
CA HIS A 225 12.41 -9.81 -0.63
C HIS A 225 10.95 -9.97 -0.23
N GLY A 226 10.09 -9.43 -1.06
CA GLY A 226 8.64 -9.61 -1.00
C GLY A 226 7.89 -8.46 -0.35
N ILE A 227 6.78 -8.12 -0.99
CA ILE A 227 5.81 -7.16 -0.49
C ILE A 227 4.47 -7.88 -0.28
N PHE A 228 3.62 -7.34 0.59
CA PHE A 228 2.34 -7.96 0.91
C PHE A 228 1.37 -7.91 -0.27
N ILE A 229 0.76 -9.03 -0.60
CA ILE A 229 -0.38 -9.05 -1.52
C ILE A 229 -1.60 -8.53 -0.76
N GLY A 230 -2.18 -7.42 -1.24
CA GLY A 230 -3.36 -6.79 -0.61
C GLY A 230 -3.05 -5.52 0.18
N SER A 231 -1.78 -5.18 0.41
CA SER A 231 -1.38 -3.89 0.95
C SER A 231 -1.83 -2.73 0.04
N PRO A 232 -2.27 -1.60 0.61
CA PRO A 232 -2.68 -0.42 -0.14
C PRO A 232 -1.69 0.07 -1.19
N VAL A 233 -0.38 -0.01 -0.90
CA VAL A 233 0.68 0.52 -1.78
C VAL A 233 1.33 -0.54 -2.67
N SER A 234 1.12 -1.82 -2.39
CA SER A 234 1.88 -2.90 -3.06
C SER A 234 1.68 -2.98 -4.56
N LYS A 235 0.46 -2.70 -5.06
CA LYS A 235 0.20 -2.70 -6.50
C LYS A 235 0.96 -1.59 -7.23
N ASP A 236 1.08 -0.42 -6.60
CA ASP A 236 1.78 0.73 -7.17
C ASP A 236 3.29 0.51 -7.14
N LEU A 237 3.81 -0.04 -6.04
CA LEU A 237 5.20 -0.50 -5.95
C LEU A 237 5.52 -1.59 -6.99
N CYS A 238 4.61 -2.54 -7.22
CA CYS A 238 4.79 -3.57 -8.24
C CYS A 238 4.87 -2.97 -9.64
N ASN A 239 3.93 -2.10 -10.01
CA ASN A 239 3.94 -1.41 -11.29
C ASN A 239 5.17 -0.52 -11.49
N TYR A 240 5.67 0.09 -10.42
CA TYR A 240 6.87 0.92 -10.43
C TYR A 240 8.16 0.11 -10.54
N TYR A 241 8.17 -1.09 -9.97
CA TYR A 241 9.32 -2.01 -10.00
C TYR A 241 9.53 -2.65 -11.38
N LEU A 242 8.44 -2.94 -12.10
CA LEU A 242 8.42 -3.58 -13.43
C LEU A 242 8.62 -2.58 -14.57
#